data_0419e81c54edc98bcfcfc681bb8aa460
#
_entry.id   0419e81c54edc98bcfcfc681bb8aa460
#
_cell.length_a   1.000
_cell.length_b   1.000
_cell.length_c   1.000
_cell.angle_alpha   90.00
_cell.angle_beta   90.00
_cell.angle_gamma   90.00
#
_symmetry.space_group_name_H-M   'P 1'
#
loop_
_entity.id
_entity.type
_entity.pdbx_description
1 polymer ?
#
loop_
_entity_poly.entity_id
_entity_poly.type
_entity_poly.pdbx_seq_one_letter_code
_entity_poly.pdbx_strand_id
1 'polypeptide(L)'
;MIKEFNINFTKEEISLIYQKVKDYPWDSIANLENWDHGTNKEYLKELCNYWVKDFDWGKHELELNKFSNFTTNVDGEEIHFIKEKGSSPNSVPLLLMHGWPGSVIEFLDIIEKLAHPEKFGGNKKDSFDVIVPSLPGFGFSSKPSKPLGPRKMAKIFNKLMTDNL
;
A
#
# COMPACT_ATOMS: atom_id res chain seq x y z
N MET A 1 17.47 -6.88 10.07
CA MET A 1 17.94 -7.47 8.78
C MET A 1 16.79 -7.37 7.79
N ILE A 2 17.05 -6.82 6.61
CA ILE A 2 16.07 -6.71 5.50
C ILE A 2 15.90 -8.08 4.86
N LYS A 3 14.65 -8.45 4.56
CA LYS A 3 14.29 -9.70 3.87
C LYS A 3 13.45 -9.36 2.65
N GLU A 4 13.65 -10.06 1.56
CA GLU A 4 12.74 -10.02 0.41
C GLU A 4 11.34 -10.50 0.84
N PHE A 5 10.33 -9.87 0.30
CA PHE A 5 8.95 -10.16 0.58
C PHE A 5 8.19 -10.36 -0.73
N ASN A 6 7.50 -11.47 -0.85
CA ASN A 6 6.63 -11.74 -1.99
C ASN A 6 5.19 -11.65 -1.56
N ILE A 7 4.44 -10.77 -2.18
CA ILE A 7 3.01 -10.60 -1.92
C ILE A 7 2.27 -11.81 -2.47
N ASN A 8 1.44 -12.42 -1.66
CA ASN A 8 0.62 -13.56 -2.02
C ASN A 8 -0.75 -13.44 -1.36
N PHE A 9 -1.80 -13.35 -2.17
CA PHE A 9 -3.18 -13.36 -1.70
C PHE A 9 -3.70 -14.80 -1.69
N THR A 10 -3.85 -15.39 -0.53
CA THR A 10 -4.34 -16.76 -0.42
C THR A 10 -5.80 -16.88 -0.83
N LYS A 11 -6.18 -18.04 -1.37
CA LYS A 11 -7.58 -18.30 -1.74
C LYS A 11 -8.52 -18.21 -0.54
N GLU A 12 -8.03 -18.60 0.63
CA GLU A 12 -8.75 -18.56 1.90
C GLU A 12 -9.06 -17.11 2.30
N GLU A 13 -8.08 -16.21 2.21
CA GLU A 13 -8.26 -14.78 2.50
C GLU A 13 -9.25 -14.14 1.52
N ILE A 14 -9.09 -14.40 0.22
CA ILE A 14 -10.01 -13.90 -0.82
C ILE A 14 -11.43 -14.41 -0.57
N SER A 15 -11.58 -15.71 -0.26
CA SER A 15 -12.89 -16.30 0.03
C SER A 15 -13.55 -15.65 1.25
N LEU A 16 -12.77 -15.38 2.31
CA LEU A 16 -13.27 -14.70 3.50
C LEU A 16 -13.72 -13.26 3.20
N ILE A 17 -12.96 -12.54 2.36
CA ILE A 17 -13.34 -11.19 1.92
C ILE A 17 -14.67 -11.26 1.15
N TYR A 18 -14.78 -12.16 0.17
CA TYR A 18 -16.00 -12.33 -0.61
C TYR A 18 -17.22 -12.68 0.24
N GLN A 19 -17.03 -13.55 1.24
CA GLN A 19 -18.10 -13.89 2.17
C GLN A 19 -18.57 -12.66 2.94
N LYS A 20 -17.64 -11.88 3.52
CA LYS A 20 -17.98 -10.65 4.27
C LYS A 20 -18.68 -9.61 3.40
N VAL A 21 -18.29 -9.45 2.14
CA VAL A 21 -18.93 -8.53 1.22
C VAL A 21 -20.36 -8.98 0.89
N LYS A 22 -20.57 -10.29 0.66
CA LYS A 22 -21.89 -10.87 0.36
C LYS A 22 -22.85 -10.79 1.56
N ASP A 23 -22.31 -10.99 2.76
CA ASP A 23 -23.11 -11.02 4.01
C ASP A 23 -23.39 -9.62 4.56
N TYR A 24 -22.97 -8.56 3.85
CA TYR A 24 -23.19 -7.19 4.31
C TYR A 24 -24.68 -6.88 4.42
N PRO A 25 -25.17 -6.39 5.58
CA PRO A 25 -26.59 -6.17 5.82
C PRO A 25 -27.11 -4.87 5.17
N TRP A 26 -27.31 -4.90 3.86
CA TRP A 26 -27.72 -3.74 3.06
C TRP A 26 -29.01 -3.05 3.54
N ASP A 27 -29.89 -3.80 4.19
CA ASP A 27 -31.16 -3.26 4.70
C ASP A 27 -30.99 -2.40 5.96
N SER A 28 -29.82 -2.49 6.61
CA SER A 28 -29.47 -1.65 7.77
C SER A 28 -29.04 -0.24 7.40
N ILE A 29 -28.76 0.03 6.10
CA ILE A 29 -28.34 1.35 5.61
C ILE A 29 -29.56 2.10 5.10
N ALA A 30 -29.67 3.39 5.49
CA ALA A 30 -30.69 4.30 4.95
C ALA A 30 -30.60 4.35 3.42
N ASN A 31 -31.75 4.32 2.74
CA ASN A 31 -31.82 4.48 1.30
C ASN A 31 -31.84 5.97 0.94
N LEU A 32 -30.64 6.52 0.67
CA LEU A 32 -30.47 7.89 0.21
C LEU A 32 -30.22 7.85 -1.30
N GLU A 33 -31.08 8.52 -2.04
CA GLU A 33 -31.06 8.47 -3.52
C GLU A 33 -29.90 9.25 -4.15
N ASN A 34 -29.18 10.06 -3.35
CA ASN A 34 -28.11 10.92 -3.82
C ASN A 34 -26.80 10.72 -3.01
N TRP A 35 -25.82 11.59 -3.26
CA TRP A 35 -24.52 11.61 -2.60
C TRP A 35 -24.40 12.67 -1.47
N ASP A 36 -25.47 13.36 -1.13
CA ASP A 36 -25.43 14.53 -0.24
C ASP A 36 -24.98 14.18 1.19
N HIS A 37 -25.18 12.93 1.60
CA HIS A 37 -24.85 12.46 2.96
C HIS A 37 -23.77 11.38 2.99
N GLY A 38 -23.11 11.11 1.87
CA GLY A 38 -22.09 10.08 1.75
C GLY A 38 -22.25 9.24 0.50
N THR A 39 -21.65 8.03 0.52
CA THR A 39 -21.69 7.14 -0.64
C THR A 39 -23.09 6.64 -0.94
N ASN A 40 -23.52 6.77 -2.19
CA ASN A 40 -24.80 6.24 -2.66
C ASN A 40 -24.86 4.72 -2.48
N LYS A 41 -25.96 4.23 -1.89
CA LYS A 41 -26.15 2.81 -1.55
C LYS A 41 -26.12 1.89 -2.77
N GLU A 42 -26.80 2.25 -3.84
CA GLU A 42 -26.89 1.41 -5.05
C GLU A 42 -25.52 1.35 -5.76
N TYR A 43 -24.83 2.48 -5.86
CA TYR A 43 -23.45 2.51 -6.37
C TYR A 43 -22.53 1.59 -5.55
N LEU A 44 -22.63 1.62 -4.22
CA LEU A 44 -21.82 0.77 -3.37
C LEU A 44 -22.12 -0.72 -3.55
N LYS A 45 -23.40 -1.07 -3.76
CA LYS A 45 -23.79 -2.45 -4.10
C LYS A 45 -23.19 -2.90 -5.45
N GLU A 46 -23.23 -2.03 -6.47
CA GLU A 46 -22.60 -2.31 -7.77
C GLU A 46 -21.09 -2.53 -7.62
N LEU A 47 -20.42 -1.67 -6.88
CA LEU A 47 -18.99 -1.80 -6.60
C LEU A 47 -18.68 -3.11 -5.85
N CYS A 48 -19.45 -3.48 -4.84
CA CYS A 48 -19.30 -4.74 -4.12
C CYS A 48 -19.54 -5.95 -5.03
N ASN A 49 -20.51 -5.88 -5.93
CA ASN A 49 -20.74 -6.94 -6.92
C ASN A 49 -19.58 -7.09 -7.89
N TYR A 50 -19.04 -5.98 -8.40
CA TYR A 50 -17.82 -5.98 -9.20
C TYR A 50 -16.65 -6.61 -8.42
N TRP A 51 -16.44 -6.20 -7.18
CA TRP A 51 -15.33 -6.72 -6.35
C TRP A 51 -15.38 -8.24 -6.19
N VAL A 52 -16.59 -8.80 -6.00
CA VAL A 52 -16.76 -10.25 -5.81
C VAL A 52 -16.68 -11.03 -7.11
N LYS A 53 -17.13 -10.46 -8.25
CA LYS A 53 -17.30 -11.19 -9.51
C LYS A 53 -16.17 -10.97 -10.51
N ASP A 54 -15.71 -9.73 -10.63
CA ASP A 54 -14.91 -9.28 -11.77
C ASP A 54 -13.53 -8.78 -11.37
N PHE A 55 -13.28 -8.51 -10.07
CA PHE A 55 -11.99 -8.03 -9.59
C PHE A 55 -10.96 -9.16 -9.59
N ASP A 56 -9.88 -8.97 -10.36
CA ASP A 56 -8.82 -9.96 -10.54
C ASP A 56 -7.69 -9.75 -9.53
N TRP A 57 -7.76 -10.47 -8.40
CA TRP A 57 -6.73 -10.46 -7.35
C TRP A 57 -5.36 -10.87 -7.87
N GLY A 58 -5.30 -11.89 -8.75
CA GLY A 58 -4.03 -12.39 -9.29
C GLY A 58 -3.32 -11.34 -10.15
N LYS A 59 -4.07 -10.60 -10.95
CA LYS A 59 -3.54 -9.48 -11.73
C LYS A 59 -2.91 -8.42 -10.83
N HIS A 60 -3.59 -8.01 -9.77
CA HIS A 60 -3.09 -6.99 -8.85
C HIS A 60 -1.93 -7.48 -7.99
N GLU A 61 -1.91 -8.76 -7.63
CA GLU A 61 -0.76 -9.40 -6.98
C GLU A 61 0.48 -9.33 -7.89
N LEU A 62 0.35 -9.67 -9.17
CA LEU A 62 1.43 -9.56 -10.14
C LEU A 62 1.91 -8.12 -10.33
N GLU A 63 1.01 -7.14 -10.34
CA GLU A 63 1.35 -5.71 -10.44
C GLU A 63 2.17 -5.24 -9.25
N LEU A 64 1.77 -5.60 -8.03
CA LEU A 64 2.50 -5.29 -6.81
C LEU A 64 3.88 -5.97 -6.75
N ASN A 65 3.97 -7.21 -7.21
CA ASN A 65 5.22 -7.98 -7.24
C ASN A 65 6.18 -7.58 -8.39
N LYS A 66 5.81 -6.65 -9.27
CA LYS A 66 6.77 -6.01 -10.19
C LYS A 66 7.79 -5.15 -9.46
N PHE A 67 7.42 -4.62 -8.30
CA PHE A 67 8.31 -3.84 -7.45
C PHE A 67 9.08 -4.74 -6.48
N SER A 68 10.26 -4.29 -6.09
CA SER A 68 11.04 -4.98 -5.05
C SER A 68 10.42 -4.70 -3.68
N ASN A 69 9.76 -5.72 -3.14
CA ASN A 69 9.11 -5.67 -1.83
C ASN A 69 10.03 -6.28 -0.76
N PHE A 70 10.06 -5.66 0.40
CA PHE A 70 10.89 -6.08 1.53
C PHE A 70 10.14 -5.99 2.84
N THR A 71 10.64 -6.72 3.85
CA THR A 71 10.28 -6.52 5.26
C THR A 71 11.54 -6.36 6.12
N THR A 72 11.42 -5.59 7.19
CA THR A 72 12.46 -5.47 8.22
C THR A 72 11.83 -5.15 9.58
N ASN A 73 12.51 -5.54 10.66
CA ASN A 73 12.08 -5.17 12.01
C ASN A 73 12.68 -3.82 12.40
N VAL A 74 11.82 -2.90 12.83
CA VAL A 74 12.19 -1.59 13.33
C VAL A 74 11.51 -1.38 14.69
N ASP A 75 12.29 -1.36 15.77
CA ASP A 75 11.79 -1.19 17.15
C ASP A 75 10.69 -2.19 17.56
N GLY A 76 10.78 -3.42 17.07
CA GLY A 76 9.82 -4.50 17.37
C GLY A 76 8.62 -4.58 16.44
N GLU A 77 8.47 -3.65 15.51
CA GLU A 77 7.44 -3.67 14.47
C GLU A 77 8.03 -4.22 13.16
N GLU A 78 7.39 -5.18 12.54
CA GLU A 78 7.77 -5.64 11.20
C GLU A 78 7.15 -4.70 10.17
N ILE A 79 8.03 -4.01 9.44
CA ILE A 79 7.65 -3.01 8.45
C ILE A 79 7.89 -3.56 7.05
N HIS A 80 6.83 -3.62 6.27
CA HIS A 80 6.89 -3.84 4.84
C HIS A 80 7.17 -2.54 4.11
N PHE A 81 7.96 -2.60 3.04
CA PHE A 81 8.21 -1.46 2.16
C PHE A 81 8.58 -1.89 0.75
N ILE A 82 8.21 -1.07 -0.23
CA ILE A 82 8.75 -1.12 -1.58
C ILE A 82 10.03 -0.29 -1.61
N LYS A 83 11.08 -0.79 -2.29
CA LYS A 83 12.32 -0.04 -2.51
C LYS A 83 12.68 -0.10 -3.99
N GLU A 84 12.74 1.06 -4.62
CA GLU A 84 13.21 1.21 -5.99
C GLU A 84 14.47 2.08 -6.03
N LYS A 85 15.55 1.50 -6.58
CA LYS A 85 16.83 2.18 -6.67
C LYS A 85 16.82 3.19 -7.81
N GLY A 86 17.21 4.41 -7.52
CA GLY A 86 17.35 5.45 -8.55
C GLY A 86 18.44 5.17 -9.57
N SER A 87 18.24 5.66 -10.78
CA SER A 87 19.15 5.46 -11.92
C SER A 87 20.52 6.16 -11.76
N SER A 88 20.58 7.22 -10.94
CA SER A 88 21.83 7.94 -10.66
C SER A 88 22.59 7.30 -9.50
N PRO A 89 23.93 7.23 -9.54
CA PRO A 89 24.73 6.84 -8.38
C PRO A 89 24.61 7.81 -7.20
N ASN A 90 24.12 9.03 -7.45
CA ASN A 90 23.91 10.09 -6.46
C ASN A 90 22.41 10.33 -6.21
N SER A 91 21.54 9.33 -6.43
CA SER A 91 20.12 9.44 -6.14
C SER A 91 19.89 9.77 -4.66
N VAL A 92 18.97 10.69 -4.40
CA VAL A 92 18.60 11.10 -3.05
C VAL A 92 17.52 10.16 -2.51
N PRO A 93 17.66 9.64 -1.28
CA PRO A 93 16.61 8.83 -0.66
C PRO A 93 15.30 9.62 -0.49
N LEU A 94 14.19 9.06 -0.96
CA LEU A 94 12.86 9.66 -0.88
C LEU A 94 11.88 8.69 -0.20
N LEU A 95 11.31 9.13 0.91
CA LEU A 95 10.28 8.41 1.62
C LEU A 95 8.89 8.88 1.20
N LEU A 96 8.08 7.99 0.64
CA LEU A 96 6.67 8.24 0.30
C LEU A 96 5.76 7.53 1.30
N MET A 97 5.04 8.28 2.10
CA MET A 97 4.17 7.75 3.16
C MET A 97 2.70 7.96 2.79
N HIS A 98 1.95 6.86 2.72
CA HIS A 98 0.49 6.95 2.58
C HIS A 98 -0.19 7.41 3.87
N GLY A 99 -1.45 7.83 3.78
CA GLY A 99 -2.30 8.19 4.90
C GLY A 99 -3.38 7.14 5.18
N TRP A 100 -4.29 7.44 6.13
CA TRP A 100 -5.51 6.66 6.33
C TRP A 100 -6.62 7.20 5.39
N PRO A 101 -7.37 6.34 4.71
CA PRO A 101 -7.39 4.86 4.70
C PRO A 101 -6.53 4.22 3.59
N GLY A 102 -5.46 4.85 3.17
CA GLY A 102 -4.65 4.47 2.03
C GLY A 102 -3.68 3.29 2.23
N SER A 103 -2.83 3.08 1.23
CA SER A 103 -1.79 2.06 1.21
C SER A 103 -0.68 2.43 0.21
N VAL A 104 0.34 1.58 0.08
CA VAL A 104 1.41 1.73 -0.91
C VAL A 104 0.90 1.82 -2.35
N ILE A 105 -0.31 1.34 -2.62
CA ILE A 105 -0.94 1.37 -3.95
C ILE A 105 -1.07 2.81 -4.49
N GLU A 106 -1.23 3.81 -3.61
CA GLU A 106 -1.32 5.22 -4.00
C GLU A 106 -0.11 5.73 -4.79
N PHE A 107 1.04 5.07 -4.65
CA PHE A 107 2.30 5.53 -5.23
C PHE A 107 2.79 4.71 -6.43
N LEU A 108 2.17 3.57 -6.76
CA LEU A 108 2.68 2.65 -7.79
C LEU A 108 2.95 3.34 -9.14
N ASP A 109 2.08 4.27 -9.55
CA ASP A 109 2.20 4.97 -10.82
C ASP A 109 3.33 6.02 -10.87
N ILE A 110 3.89 6.39 -9.72
CA ILE A 110 4.93 7.42 -9.64
C ILE A 110 6.29 6.89 -9.22
N ILE A 111 6.39 5.69 -8.64
CA ILE A 111 7.65 5.09 -8.18
C ILE A 111 8.67 5.07 -9.30
N GLU A 112 8.33 4.49 -10.45
CA GLU A 112 9.25 4.37 -11.58
C GLU A 112 9.62 5.74 -12.17
N LYS A 113 8.69 6.68 -12.20
CA LYS A 113 8.93 8.05 -12.71
C LYS A 113 9.93 8.81 -11.83
N LEU A 114 9.89 8.58 -10.52
CA LEU A 114 10.82 9.20 -9.57
C LEU A 114 12.19 8.50 -9.56
N ALA A 115 12.21 7.17 -9.66
CA ALA A 115 13.46 6.42 -9.67
C ALA A 115 14.19 6.48 -11.01
N HIS A 116 13.46 6.53 -12.13
CA HIS A 116 14.00 6.47 -13.50
C HIS A 116 13.42 7.57 -14.39
N PRO A 117 13.58 8.86 -14.03
CA PRO A 117 12.97 9.99 -14.75
C PRO A 117 13.34 10.05 -16.23
N GLU A 118 14.52 9.53 -16.62
CA GLU A 118 14.98 9.48 -18.01
C GLU A 118 14.10 8.61 -18.92
N LYS A 119 13.40 7.63 -18.37
CA LYS A 119 12.43 6.81 -19.13
C LYS A 119 11.16 7.61 -19.48
N PHE A 120 10.94 8.75 -18.82
CA PHE A 120 9.75 9.61 -18.96
C PHE A 120 10.08 11.01 -19.43
N GLY A 121 11.25 11.21 -20.06
CA GLY A 121 11.68 12.51 -20.62
C GLY A 121 12.36 13.44 -19.63
N GLY A 122 12.61 13.00 -18.40
CA GLY A 122 13.36 13.72 -17.39
C GLY A 122 14.88 13.51 -17.46
N ASN A 123 15.61 14.00 -16.46
CA ASN A 123 17.05 13.82 -16.37
C ASN A 123 17.40 12.74 -15.35
N LYS A 124 18.26 11.81 -15.72
CA LYS A 124 18.77 10.73 -14.84
C LYS A 124 19.36 11.27 -13.52
N LYS A 125 19.93 12.47 -13.52
CA LYS A 125 20.50 13.08 -12.31
C LYS A 125 19.46 13.48 -11.27
N ASP A 126 18.20 13.60 -11.68
CA ASP A 126 17.07 13.98 -10.81
C ASP A 126 16.37 12.77 -10.19
N SER A 127 16.97 11.57 -10.31
CA SER A 127 16.41 10.34 -9.77
C SER A 127 16.49 10.25 -8.25
N PHE A 128 15.54 9.54 -7.67
CA PHE A 128 15.46 9.24 -6.25
C PHE A 128 15.63 7.74 -5.97
N ASP A 129 16.22 7.40 -4.83
CA ASP A 129 16.05 6.08 -4.23
C ASP A 129 14.71 6.08 -3.49
N VAL A 130 13.69 5.49 -4.10
CA VAL A 130 12.30 5.60 -3.60
C VAL A 130 12.01 4.49 -2.60
N ILE A 131 11.52 4.87 -1.42
CA ILE A 131 11.10 3.98 -0.34
C ILE A 131 9.63 4.25 -0.02
N VAL A 132 8.79 3.21 -0.12
CA VAL A 132 7.34 3.30 0.10
C VAL A 132 6.92 2.29 1.15
N PRO A 133 6.93 2.64 2.44
CA PRO A 133 6.51 1.71 3.49
C PRO A 133 5.00 1.60 3.61
N SER A 134 4.52 0.41 4.00
CA SER A 134 3.21 0.27 4.60
C SER A 134 3.26 0.77 6.05
N LEU A 135 2.32 1.62 6.46
CA LEU A 135 2.21 2.04 7.86
C LEU A 135 1.98 0.82 8.77
N PRO A 136 2.48 0.83 10.03
CA PRO A 136 2.18 -0.23 10.99
C PRO A 136 0.67 -0.49 11.11
N GLY A 137 0.25 -1.74 10.89
CA GLY A 137 -1.15 -2.14 10.87
C GLY A 137 -1.89 -1.93 9.55
N PHE A 138 -1.18 -1.49 8.50
CA PHE A 138 -1.71 -1.33 7.13
C PHE A 138 -0.95 -2.21 6.15
N GLY A 139 -1.61 -2.53 5.04
CA GLY A 139 -1.03 -3.31 3.96
C GLY A 139 -0.37 -4.59 4.47
N PHE A 140 0.94 -4.71 4.24
CA PHE A 140 1.71 -5.91 4.58
C PHE A 140 2.63 -5.72 5.80
N SER A 141 2.57 -4.56 6.49
CA SER A 141 3.24 -4.38 7.79
C SER A 141 2.48 -5.08 8.91
N SER A 142 3.20 -5.53 9.94
CA SER A 142 2.58 -6.17 11.09
C SER A 142 1.62 -5.25 11.83
N LYS A 143 0.60 -5.87 12.42
CA LYS A 143 -0.31 -5.16 13.32
C LYS A 143 0.42 -4.84 14.62
N PRO A 144 0.53 -3.56 15.01
CA PRO A 144 1.26 -3.18 16.20
C PRO A 144 0.58 -3.72 17.47
N SER A 145 1.39 -4.14 18.44
CA SER A 145 0.89 -4.68 19.72
C SER A 145 0.20 -3.63 20.59
N LYS A 146 0.50 -2.34 20.36
CA LYS A 146 -0.07 -1.19 21.06
C LYS A 146 -0.36 -0.06 20.06
N PRO A 147 -1.36 0.81 20.32
CA PRO A 147 -1.60 1.95 19.46
C PRO A 147 -0.34 2.82 19.25
N LEU A 148 -0.08 3.17 18.00
CA LEU A 148 1.05 4.01 17.61
C LEU A 148 0.54 5.41 17.24
N GLY A 149 1.00 6.41 17.99
CA GLY A 149 0.76 7.81 17.61
C GLY A 149 1.75 8.29 16.54
N PRO A 150 1.45 9.43 15.87
CA PRO A 150 2.28 9.95 14.76
C PRO A 150 3.75 10.14 15.10
N ARG A 151 4.07 10.59 16.30
CA ARG A 151 5.47 10.79 16.76
C ARG A 151 6.26 9.48 16.82
N LYS A 152 5.61 8.38 17.22
CA LYS A 152 6.28 7.07 17.27
C LYS A 152 6.43 6.49 15.85
N MET A 153 5.44 6.66 14.99
CA MET A 153 5.56 6.30 13.58
C MET A 153 6.71 7.06 12.90
N ALA A 154 6.82 8.37 13.11
CA ALA A 154 7.93 9.16 12.57
C ALA A 154 9.31 8.64 13.02
N LYS A 155 9.45 8.20 14.27
CA LYS A 155 10.70 7.58 14.76
C LYS A 155 11.00 6.26 14.08
N ILE A 156 9.98 5.41 13.87
CA ILE A 156 10.13 4.12 13.16
C ILE A 156 10.63 4.37 11.74
N PHE A 157 10.01 5.30 11.00
CA PHE A 157 10.41 5.58 9.63
C PHE A 157 11.75 6.31 9.53
N ASN A 158 12.07 7.18 10.48
CA ASN A 158 13.41 7.73 10.54
C ASN A 158 14.45 6.63 10.68
N LYS A 159 14.26 5.68 11.61
CA LYS A 159 15.17 4.53 11.77
C LYS A 159 15.19 3.62 10.55
N LEU A 160 14.06 3.39 9.89
CA LEU A 160 14.02 2.66 8.63
C LEU A 160 14.99 3.28 7.62
N MET A 161 14.93 4.60 7.46
CA MET A 161 15.74 5.33 6.49
C MET A 161 17.22 5.49 6.89
N THR A 162 17.55 5.53 8.19
CA THR A 162 18.94 5.82 8.66
C THR A 162 19.71 4.59 9.07
N ASP A 163 19.02 3.60 9.66
CA ASP A 163 19.68 2.48 10.33
C ASP A 163 19.51 1.17 9.55
N ASN A 164 18.49 1.08 8.70
CA ASN A 164 18.13 -0.16 8.01
C ASN A 164 18.37 -0.12 6.49
N LEU A 165 18.40 1.04 5.87
CA LEU A 165 18.57 1.25 4.42
C LEU A 165 19.91 1.86 4.05
#